data_9888e1a68eefa3ad266b90a568e2dc75
#
_entry.id   9888e1a68eefa3ad266b90a568e2dc75
#
_cell.length_a   1.000
_cell.length_b   1.000
_cell.length_c   1.000
_cell.angle_alpha   90.00
_cell.angle_beta   90.00
_cell.angle_gamma   90.00
#
_symmetry.space_group_name_H-M   'P 1'
#
loop_
_entity.id
_entity.type
_entity.pdbx_description
1 polymer ?
#
loop_
_entity_poly.entity_id
_entity_poly.type
_entity_poly.pdbx_seq_one_letter_code
_entity_poly.pdbx_strand_id
1 'polypeptide(L)'
;MQTKHEKLAMRLTDILVKLNSGNRVSAKQLAEEYKVSLKTIKRDLDLRLIELPWKEQGPGYYQLDIKKMHNIGVDAIERFCRFAAVKELF
;
A
#
# COMPACT_ATOMS: atom_id res chain seq x y z
N MET A 1 11.65 -19.22 4.61
CA MET A 1 11.95 -17.86 5.11
C MET A 1 11.71 -16.84 3.99
N GLN A 2 11.01 -15.76 4.28
CA GLN A 2 10.72 -14.73 3.27
C GLN A 2 11.91 -13.78 3.15
N THR A 3 12.21 -13.37 1.91
CA THR A 3 13.18 -12.32 1.65
C THR A 3 12.58 -10.96 2.02
N LYS A 4 13.43 -9.91 2.10
CA LYS A 4 12.94 -8.53 2.30
C LYS A 4 11.96 -8.14 1.21
N HIS A 5 12.24 -8.52 -0.03
CA HIS A 5 11.38 -8.24 -1.18
C HIS A 5 10.00 -8.89 -1.01
N GLU A 6 9.96 -10.16 -0.59
CA GLU A 6 8.69 -10.87 -0.38
C GLU A 6 7.90 -10.27 0.76
N LYS A 7 8.56 -9.89 1.86
CA LYS A 7 7.89 -9.21 2.98
C LYS A 7 7.30 -7.88 2.56
N LEU A 8 8.03 -7.12 1.77
CA LEU A 8 7.55 -5.84 1.25
C LEU A 8 6.34 -6.06 0.35
N ALA A 9 6.41 -7.01 -0.59
CA ALA A 9 5.31 -7.29 -1.50
C ALA A 9 4.05 -7.70 -0.74
N MET A 10 4.18 -8.55 0.28
CA MET A 10 3.05 -8.96 1.11
C MET A 10 2.45 -7.78 1.87
N ARG A 11 3.29 -6.92 2.44
CA ARG A 11 2.79 -5.74 3.15
C ARG A 11 2.04 -4.81 2.21
N LEU A 12 2.60 -4.54 1.02
CA LEU A 12 1.93 -3.67 0.04
C LEU A 12 0.61 -4.27 -0.42
N THR A 13 0.57 -5.58 -0.65
CA THR A 13 -0.66 -6.28 -1.02
C THR A 13 -1.73 -6.12 0.04
N ASP A 14 -1.37 -6.34 1.31
CA ASP A 14 -2.28 -6.20 2.45
C ASP A 14 -2.83 -4.78 2.55
N ILE A 15 -1.94 -3.80 2.46
CA ILE A 15 -2.31 -2.39 2.54
C ILE A 15 -3.27 -2.04 1.41
N LEU A 16 -2.96 -2.49 0.18
CA LEU A 16 -3.79 -2.16 -0.97
C LEU A 16 -5.15 -2.84 -0.91
N VAL A 17 -5.23 -4.06 -0.38
CA VAL A 17 -6.52 -4.71 -0.16
C VAL A 17 -7.38 -3.89 0.80
N LYS A 18 -6.79 -3.40 1.89
CA LYS A 18 -7.50 -2.52 2.83
C LYS A 18 -7.99 -1.24 2.15
N LEU A 19 -7.13 -0.62 1.36
CA LEU A 19 -7.46 0.62 0.64
C LEU A 19 -8.52 0.40 -0.43
N ASN A 20 -8.49 -0.76 -1.08
CA ASN A 20 -9.44 -1.09 -2.15
C ASN A 20 -10.86 -1.28 -1.64
N SER A 21 -11.05 -1.42 -0.33
CA SER A 21 -12.38 -1.44 0.28
C SER A 21 -13.03 -0.06 0.31
N GLY A 22 -12.26 1.00 0.03
CA GLY A 22 -12.72 2.38 0.08
C GLY A 22 -12.59 3.03 1.44
N ASN A 23 -12.06 2.30 2.43
CA ASN A 23 -11.91 2.82 3.78
C ASN A 23 -10.66 3.68 3.91
N ARG A 24 -10.75 4.68 4.80
CA ARG A 24 -9.60 5.48 5.18
C ARG A 24 -8.70 4.67 6.10
N VAL A 25 -7.40 4.73 5.88
CA VAL A 25 -6.42 4.06 6.74
C VAL A 25 -5.51 5.06 7.41
N SER A 26 -5.04 4.71 8.61
CA SER A 26 -4.09 5.52 9.35
C SER A 26 -2.68 4.94 9.19
N ALA A 27 -1.73 5.78 8.76
CA ALA A 27 -0.34 5.35 8.63
C ALA A 27 0.22 4.87 9.97
N LYS A 28 -0.17 5.52 11.05
CA LYS A 28 0.28 5.14 12.40
C LYS A 28 -0.23 3.75 12.78
N GLN A 29 -1.50 3.46 12.51
CA GLN A 29 -2.08 2.15 12.78
C GLN A 29 -1.43 1.06 11.94
N LEU A 30 -1.15 1.35 10.67
CA LEU A 30 -0.45 0.40 9.81
C LEU A 30 0.95 0.11 10.32
N ALA A 31 1.66 1.14 10.77
CA ALA A 31 3.01 0.95 11.33
C ALA A 31 2.97 0.03 12.55
N GLU A 32 1.99 0.21 13.43
CA GLU A 32 1.82 -0.64 14.59
C GLU A 32 1.45 -2.08 14.19
N GLU A 33 0.54 -2.22 13.23
CA GLU A 33 0.08 -3.55 12.78
C GLU A 33 1.21 -4.37 12.16
N TYR A 34 2.04 -3.73 11.32
CA TYR A 34 3.12 -4.42 10.63
C TYR A 34 4.44 -4.37 11.40
N LYS A 35 4.47 -3.73 12.56
CA LYS A 35 5.68 -3.62 13.39
C LYS A 35 6.85 -3.00 12.64
N VAL A 36 6.55 -1.96 11.87
CA VAL A 36 7.55 -1.17 11.15
C VAL A 36 7.43 0.29 11.56
N SER A 37 8.40 1.10 11.17
CA SER A 37 8.38 2.53 11.49
C SER A 37 7.31 3.27 10.69
N LEU A 38 6.86 4.39 11.22
CA LEU A 38 5.95 5.27 10.50
C LEU A 38 6.58 5.73 9.17
N LYS A 39 7.89 5.98 9.18
CA LYS A 39 8.62 6.37 7.98
C LYS A 39 8.52 5.28 6.89
N THR A 40 8.59 4.02 7.29
CA THR A 40 8.47 2.89 6.35
C THR A 40 7.08 2.88 5.71
N ILE A 41 6.02 3.06 6.51
CA ILE A 41 4.66 3.09 5.99
C ILE A 41 4.45 4.30 5.07
N LYS A 42 4.94 5.46 5.45
CA LYS A 42 4.84 6.65 4.59
C LYS A 42 5.57 6.43 3.27
N ARG A 43 6.72 5.77 3.29
CA ARG A 43 7.43 5.41 2.07
C ARG A 43 6.61 4.47 1.20
N ASP A 44 5.97 3.47 1.80
CA ASP A 44 5.10 2.56 1.05
C ASP A 44 3.97 3.31 0.35
N LEU A 45 3.32 4.23 1.05
CA LEU A 45 2.14 4.93 0.54
C LEU A 45 2.50 6.09 -0.39
N ASP A 46 3.54 6.87 -0.05
CA ASP A 46 3.88 8.09 -0.78
C ASP A 46 4.81 7.85 -1.97
N LEU A 47 5.59 6.76 -1.96
CA LEU A 47 6.55 6.47 -3.02
C LEU A 47 6.19 5.21 -3.79
N ARG A 48 6.02 4.07 -3.10
CA ARG A 48 5.79 2.79 -3.78
C ARG A 48 4.41 2.70 -4.40
N LEU A 49 3.41 3.30 -3.76
CA LEU A 49 2.02 3.29 -4.23
C LEU A 49 1.56 4.66 -4.71
N ILE A 50 2.51 5.52 -5.12
CA ILE A 50 2.21 6.91 -5.49
C ILE A 50 1.27 7.04 -6.69
N GLU A 51 1.29 6.09 -7.62
CA GLU A 51 0.50 6.16 -8.84
C GLU A 51 -0.99 5.86 -8.66
N LEU A 52 -1.39 5.47 -7.44
CA LEU A 52 -2.78 5.18 -7.15
C LEU A 52 -3.61 6.46 -7.06
N PRO A 53 -4.92 6.37 -7.35
CA PRO A 53 -5.81 7.55 -7.29
C PRO A 53 -6.17 7.89 -5.85
N TRP A 54 -5.31 8.64 -5.20
CA TRP A 54 -5.50 9.04 -3.81
C TRP A 54 -6.55 10.14 -3.69
N LYS A 55 -7.38 10.04 -2.64
CA LYS A 55 -8.20 11.15 -2.20
C LYS A 55 -7.38 12.00 -1.25
N GLU A 56 -7.63 13.31 -1.24
CA GLU A 56 -7.00 14.20 -0.29
C GLU A 56 -7.58 13.95 1.10
N GLN A 57 -6.69 13.70 2.06
CA GLN A 57 -7.03 13.44 3.45
C GLN A 57 -6.10 14.25 4.34
N GLY A 58 -6.44 14.38 5.63
CA GLY A 58 -5.59 15.04 6.59
C GLY A 58 -4.27 14.29 6.79
N PRO A 59 -3.27 14.92 7.44
CA PRO A 59 -1.98 14.29 7.67
C PRO A 59 -2.10 12.93 8.36
N GLY A 60 -1.36 11.95 7.86
CA GLY A 60 -1.34 10.62 8.44
C GLY A 60 -2.47 9.71 8.03
N TYR A 61 -3.41 10.18 7.22
CA TYR A 61 -4.53 9.38 6.75
C TYR A 61 -4.50 9.24 5.24
N TYR A 62 -4.92 8.06 4.75
CA TYR A 62 -4.88 7.72 3.33
C TYR A 62 -6.17 7.03 2.93
N GLN A 63 -6.69 7.37 1.77
CA GLN A 63 -7.90 6.76 1.22
C GLN A 63 -7.83 6.82 -0.30
N LEU A 64 -8.23 5.75 -0.96
CA LEU A 64 -8.27 5.72 -2.42
C LEU A 64 -9.64 6.18 -2.93
N ASP A 65 -9.64 6.83 -4.09
CA ASP A 65 -10.85 7.07 -4.84
C ASP A 65 -11.19 5.81 -5.61
N ILE A 66 -12.01 4.95 -5.01
CA ILE A 66 -12.32 3.63 -5.57
C ILE A 66 -13.10 3.73 -6.88
N LYS A 67 -13.74 4.86 -7.15
CA LYS A 67 -14.43 5.08 -8.43
C LYS A 67 -13.43 5.12 -9.59
N LYS A 68 -12.19 5.52 -9.31
CA LYS A 68 -11.12 5.58 -10.30
C LYS A 68 -10.31 4.29 -10.37
N MET A 69 -10.52 3.35 -9.44
CA MET A 69 -9.72 2.14 -9.36
C MET A 69 -10.16 1.05 -10.33
N HIS A 70 -11.32 1.12 -10.90
CA HIS A 70 -11.93 0.02 -11.66
C HIS A 70 -11.84 -1.29 -10.86
N ASN A 71 -12.72 -2.22 -11.05
CA ASN A 71 -12.75 -3.48 -10.27
C ASN A 71 -11.45 -4.28 -10.47
N ILE A 72 -10.47 -4.04 -9.62
CA ILE A 72 -9.20 -4.77 -9.67
C ILE A 72 -9.34 -6.03 -8.82
N GLY A 73 -9.11 -7.19 -9.45
CA GLY A 73 -9.12 -8.45 -8.73
C GLY A 73 -7.91 -8.58 -7.80
N VAL A 74 -8.01 -9.48 -6.83
CA VAL A 74 -6.92 -9.72 -5.87
C VAL A 74 -5.62 -10.10 -6.59
N ASP A 75 -5.71 -10.91 -7.66
CA ASP A 75 -4.53 -11.31 -8.44
C ASP A 75 -3.82 -10.11 -9.07
N ALA A 76 -4.59 -9.14 -9.58
CA ALA A 76 -4.02 -7.93 -10.16
C ALA A 76 -3.37 -7.07 -9.10
N ILE A 77 -3.97 -6.98 -7.91
CA ILE A 77 -3.42 -6.26 -6.77
C ILE A 77 -2.07 -6.87 -6.38
N GLU A 78 -2.01 -8.19 -6.26
CA GLU A 78 -0.80 -8.88 -5.88
C GLU A 78 0.31 -8.64 -6.90
N ARG A 79 0.00 -8.75 -8.19
CA ARG A 79 0.98 -8.50 -9.25
C ARG A 79 1.49 -7.07 -9.22
N PHE A 80 0.61 -6.12 -9.01
CA PHE A 80 1.00 -4.71 -8.90
C PHE A 80 1.95 -4.50 -7.72
N CYS A 81 1.64 -5.06 -6.56
CA CYS A 81 2.46 -4.90 -5.38
C CYS A 81 3.83 -5.59 -5.52
N ARG A 82 3.89 -6.75 -6.18
CA ARG A 82 5.16 -7.41 -6.47
C ARG A 82 6.00 -6.56 -7.41
N PHE A 83 5.39 -5.97 -8.41
CA PHE A 83 6.08 -5.08 -9.35
C PHE A 83 6.61 -3.84 -8.62
N ALA A 84 5.81 -3.23 -7.75
CA ALA A 84 6.22 -2.06 -7.00
C ALA A 84 7.41 -2.40 -6.08
N ALA A 85 7.40 -3.57 -5.46
CA ALA A 85 8.50 -4.01 -4.59
C ALA A 85 9.78 -4.26 -5.40
N VAL A 86 9.67 -4.87 -6.57
CA VAL A 86 10.82 -5.11 -7.46
C VAL A 86 11.42 -3.80 -7.95
N LYS A 87 10.57 -2.85 -8.33
CA LYS A 87 11.01 -1.53 -8.81
C LYS A 87 11.87 -0.82 -7.78
N GLU A 88 11.60 -1.03 -6.50
CA GLU A 88 12.38 -0.41 -5.42
C GLU A 88 13.81 -0.95 -5.35
N LEU A 89 14.06 -2.14 -5.88
CA LEU A 89 15.40 -2.77 -5.86
C LEU A 89 16.29 -2.30 -7.02
N PHE A 90 15.73 -1.63 -7.99
CA PHE A 90 16.42 -1.12 -9.15
C PHE A 90 16.30 0.41 -9.20
#